data_f60ad21f1814e2e35c5ceadcbaefcddb
#
_entry.id   f60ad21f1814e2e35c5ceadcbaefcddb
#
_cell.length_a   1.000
_cell.length_b   1.000
_cell.length_c   1.000
_cell.angle_alpha   90.00
_cell.angle_beta   90.00
_cell.angle_gamma   90.00
#
_symmetry.space_group_name_H-M   'P 1'
#
loop_
_entity.id
_entity.type
_entity.pdbx_description
1 polymer ?
#
loop_
_entity_poly.entity_id
_entity_poly.type
_entity_poly.pdbx_seq_one_letter_code
_entity_poly.pdbx_strand_id
1 'polypeptide(L)'
;MALINGGSALIPQRVWGSGAMAEQKQGSGRRILQSGAWLFLPKTTSAVLSLIYLAVSTQSLGAAEFGKFMLIFSFAQTISSFTSFQTWQILIRYGTTLVHTNSDEKLAELTWFCLILDIVGALLAFVVAVVGAWALTLNQGWDDSEAIAVIGFTALLVLSARSTPTGLLRINDRFGDAAIPDMLVPIIRLVGTGILVVTAPTAWGFLAVWLVSEMVPTIFIWVNVFRRLKLPLRLLRVDARSPQDFGDGPGKR
;
A
#
# COMPACT_ATOMS: atom_id res chain seq x y z
N MET A 1 80.56 -1.07 6.05
CA MET A 1 80.67 -1.18 7.51
C MET A 1 79.70 -0.16 8.11
N ALA A 2 78.50 -0.53 8.45
CA ALA A 2 77.60 0.20 9.37
C ALA A 2 76.32 -0.62 9.55
N LEU A 3 76.02 -0.91 10.77
CA LEU A 3 75.05 -1.84 11.30
C LEU A 3 73.60 -1.32 11.16
N ILE A 4 72.76 -2.24 10.73
CA ILE A 4 71.30 -2.12 10.75
C ILE A 4 70.84 -2.35 12.18
N ASN A 5 70.14 -1.40 12.75
CA ASN A 5 69.48 -1.56 14.03
C ASN A 5 67.96 -1.66 13.82
N GLY A 6 67.43 -2.84 13.94
CA GLY A 6 65.99 -3.12 13.84
C GLY A 6 65.25 -2.77 15.11
N GLY A 7 64.37 -1.80 15.02
CA GLY A 7 63.40 -1.50 16.06
C GLY A 7 62.05 -2.17 15.74
N SER A 8 61.81 -3.31 16.35
CA SER A 8 60.49 -3.96 16.33
C SER A 8 59.53 -3.20 17.24
N ALA A 9 58.66 -2.41 16.63
CA ALA A 9 57.54 -1.78 17.32
C ALA A 9 56.53 -2.88 17.72
N LEU A 10 56.47 -3.15 19.01
CA LEU A 10 55.41 -4.00 19.64
C LEU A 10 54.07 -3.26 19.49
N ILE A 11 53.21 -3.82 18.63
CA ILE A 11 51.79 -3.41 18.54
C ILE A 11 51.13 -3.94 19.81
N PRO A 12 50.50 -3.09 20.67
CA PRO A 12 49.79 -3.59 21.83
C PRO A 12 48.56 -4.35 21.36
N GLN A 13 48.51 -5.64 21.65
CA GLN A 13 47.33 -6.46 21.50
C GLN A 13 46.24 -5.90 22.42
N ARG A 14 45.24 -5.23 21.84
CA ARG A 14 44.00 -4.89 22.55
C ARG A 14 43.31 -6.18 22.93
N VAL A 15 43.36 -6.50 24.19
CA VAL A 15 42.53 -7.56 24.80
C VAL A 15 41.07 -7.14 24.61
N TRP A 16 40.40 -7.72 23.64
CA TRP A 16 38.95 -7.57 23.47
C TRP A 16 38.26 -8.28 24.62
N GLY A 17 37.86 -7.48 25.62
CA GLY A 17 37.14 -7.99 26.77
C GLY A 17 35.84 -8.65 26.34
N SER A 18 35.70 -9.92 26.64
CA SER A 18 34.49 -10.74 26.41
C SER A 18 33.21 -10.17 27.05
N GLY A 19 33.35 -9.26 28.01
CA GLY A 19 32.24 -8.55 28.65
C GLY A 19 31.54 -7.52 27.74
N ALA A 20 32.30 -6.78 26.92
CA ALA A 20 31.71 -5.76 26.03
C ALA A 20 30.84 -6.36 24.91
N MET A 21 31.14 -7.56 24.45
CA MET A 21 30.33 -8.23 23.42
C MET A 21 29.02 -8.81 23.98
N ALA A 22 29.00 -9.21 25.26
CA ALA A 22 27.78 -9.71 25.90
C ALA A 22 26.78 -8.59 26.18
N GLU A 23 27.28 -7.44 26.63
CA GLU A 23 26.45 -6.25 26.94
C GLU A 23 25.88 -5.58 25.66
N GLN A 24 26.66 -5.56 24.59
CA GLN A 24 26.24 -5.06 23.30
C GLN A 24 25.16 -5.97 22.66
N LYS A 25 25.20 -7.29 22.90
CA LYS A 25 24.24 -8.25 22.39
C LYS A 25 22.87 -8.16 23.10
N GLN A 26 22.87 -7.88 24.41
CA GLN A 26 21.63 -7.68 25.19
C GLN A 26 20.92 -6.36 24.84
N GLY A 27 21.66 -5.27 24.62
CA GLY A 27 21.09 -3.99 24.17
C GLY A 27 20.54 -4.04 22.74
N SER A 28 21.14 -4.83 21.87
CA SER A 28 20.70 -5.01 20.49
C SER A 28 19.39 -5.81 20.39
N GLY A 29 19.25 -6.89 21.14
CA GLY A 29 18.05 -7.70 21.17
C GLY A 29 16.80 -6.91 21.65
N ARG A 30 16.97 -6.11 22.71
CA ARG A 30 15.88 -5.26 23.24
C ARG A 30 15.49 -4.15 22.26
N ARG A 31 16.43 -3.55 21.53
CA ARG A 31 16.16 -2.57 20.48
C ARG A 31 15.46 -3.19 19.28
N ILE A 32 15.86 -4.39 18.87
CA ILE A 32 15.22 -5.13 17.77
C ILE A 32 13.80 -5.51 18.14
N LEU A 33 13.57 -5.98 19.37
CA LEU A 33 12.23 -6.31 19.90
C LEU A 33 11.35 -5.05 20.00
N GLN A 34 11.91 -3.93 20.49
CA GLN A 34 11.19 -2.67 20.56
C GLN A 34 10.84 -2.13 19.16
N SER A 35 11.78 -2.15 18.23
CA SER A 35 11.53 -1.72 16.84
C SER A 35 10.55 -2.65 16.13
N GLY A 36 10.62 -3.96 16.38
CA GLY A 36 9.66 -4.94 15.90
C GLY A 36 8.25 -4.70 16.46
N ALA A 37 8.13 -4.50 17.78
CA ALA A 37 6.84 -4.27 18.43
C ALA A 37 6.12 -3.03 17.85
N TRP A 38 6.84 -1.95 17.57
CA TRP A 38 6.28 -0.75 16.94
C TRP A 38 5.76 -0.99 15.51
N LEU A 39 6.32 -1.96 14.78
CA LEU A 39 5.85 -2.33 13.45
C LEU A 39 4.66 -3.29 13.50
N PHE A 40 4.59 -4.16 14.50
CA PHE A 40 3.52 -5.15 14.65
C PHE A 40 2.28 -4.59 15.34
N LEU A 41 2.43 -3.65 16.25
CA LEU A 41 1.32 -3.08 17.04
C LEU A 41 0.18 -2.50 16.15
N PRO A 42 0.45 -1.65 15.14
CA PRO A 42 -0.60 -1.14 14.25
C PRO A 42 -1.31 -2.25 13.47
N LYS A 43 -0.56 -3.25 12.98
CA LYS A 43 -1.13 -4.38 12.23
C LYS A 43 -2.01 -5.26 13.10
N THR A 44 -1.57 -5.55 14.32
CA THR A 44 -2.35 -6.35 15.28
C THR A 44 -3.61 -5.61 15.69
N THR A 45 -3.51 -4.31 15.98
CA THR A 45 -4.67 -3.47 16.31
C THR A 45 -5.68 -3.45 15.15
N SER A 46 -5.21 -3.25 13.91
CA SER A 46 -6.07 -3.31 12.72
C SER A 46 -6.74 -4.68 12.55
N ALA A 47 -6.03 -5.78 12.80
CA ALA A 47 -6.59 -7.12 12.74
C ALA A 47 -7.69 -7.34 13.79
N VAL A 48 -7.44 -6.93 15.03
CA VAL A 48 -8.45 -7.02 16.12
C VAL A 48 -9.68 -6.18 15.79
N LEU A 49 -9.51 -4.93 15.36
CA LEU A 49 -10.63 -4.07 14.94
C LEU A 49 -11.40 -4.69 13.77
N SER A 50 -10.70 -5.33 12.82
CA SER A 50 -11.31 -6.03 11.69
C SER A 50 -12.16 -7.23 12.15
N LEU A 51 -11.71 -7.99 13.12
CA LEU A 51 -12.48 -9.08 13.70
C LEU A 51 -13.73 -8.57 14.43
N ILE A 52 -13.62 -7.47 15.17
CA ILE A 52 -14.75 -6.88 15.89
C ILE A 52 -15.82 -6.43 14.91
N TYR A 53 -15.47 -5.62 13.89
CA TYR A 53 -16.48 -5.15 12.95
C TYR A 53 -17.10 -6.31 12.15
N LEU A 54 -16.32 -7.36 11.82
CA LEU A 54 -16.84 -8.54 11.12
C LEU A 54 -17.84 -9.32 12.00
N ALA A 55 -17.51 -9.53 13.27
CA ALA A 55 -18.42 -10.19 14.21
C ALA A 55 -19.72 -9.40 14.39
N VAL A 56 -19.63 -8.08 14.54
CA VAL A 56 -20.80 -7.20 14.64
C VAL A 56 -21.62 -7.24 13.35
N SER A 57 -20.98 -7.20 12.18
CA SER A 57 -21.68 -7.29 10.88
C SER A 57 -22.43 -8.62 10.73
N THR A 58 -21.80 -9.73 11.11
CA THR A 58 -22.43 -11.07 11.03
C THR A 58 -23.67 -11.16 11.92
N GLN A 59 -23.60 -10.65 13.14
CA GLN A 59 -24.72 -10.67 14.09
C GLN A 59 -25.87 -9.76 13.66
N SER A 60 -25.53 -8.60 13.04
CA SER A 60 -26.53 -7.59 12.68
C SER A 60 -27.27 -7.91 11.37
N LEU A 61 -26.58 -8.53 10.40
CA LEU A 61 -27.15 -8.84 9.09
C LEU A 61 -27.93 -10.17 9.08
N GLY A 62 -27.57 -11.11 9.94
CA GLY A 62 -28.01 -12.49 9.82
C GLY A 62 -27.35 -13.23 8.65
N ALA A 63 -27.62 -14.54 8.54
CA ALA A 63 -26.84 -15.40 7.64
C ALA A 63 -27.00 -15.07 6.15
N ALA A 64 -28.22 -14.74 5.70
CA ALA A 64 -28.50 -14.51 4.28
C ALA A 64 -27.86 -13.19 3.78
N GLU A 65 -28.11 -12.07 4.46
CA GLU A 65 -27.57 -10.76 4.09
C GLU A 65 -26.05 -10.71 4.27
N PHE A 66 -25.52 -11.36 5.31
CA PHE A 66 -24.09 -11.50 5.49
C PHE A 66 -23.44 -12.32 4.38
N GLY A 67 -24.10 -13.40 3.94
CA GLY A 67 -23.65 -14.19 2.79
C GLY A 67 -23.58 -13.37 1.50
N LYS A 68 -24.60 -12.55 1.23
CA LYS A 68 -24.63 -11.61 0.10
C LYS A 68 -23.50 -10.59 0.19
N PHE A 69 -23.32 -9.95 1.35
CA PHE A 69 -22.22 -9.02 1.60
C PHE A 69 -20.86 -9.68 1.32
N MET A 70 -20.60 -10.85 1.90
CA MET A 70 -19.31 -11.55 1.74
C MET A 70 -19.06 -12.02 0.31
N LEU A 71 -20.09 -12.42 -0.43
CA LEU A 71 -19.97 -12.81 -1.83
C LEU A 71 -19.52 -11.63 -2.69
N ILE A 72 -20.21 -10.49 -2.59
CA ILE A 72 -19.91 -9.28 -3.35
C ILE A 72 -18.51 -8.74 -2.96
N PHE A 73 -18.24 -8.68 -1.65
CA PHE A 73 -16.95 -8.23 -1.14
C PHE A 73 -15.81 -9.12 -1.62
N SER A 74 -15.91 -10.44 -1.48
CA SER A 74 -14.85 -11.38 -1.89
C SER A 74 -14.62 -11.34 -3.39
N PHE A 75 -15.66 -11.22 -4.18
CA PHE A 75 -15.58 -11.04 -5.63
C PHE A 75 -14.79 -9.78 -5.99
N ALA A 76 -15.19 -8.63 -5.45
CA ALA A 76 -14.52 -7.35 -5.72
C ALA A 76 -13.06 -7.34 -5.21
N GLN A 77 -12.82 -7.91 -4.03
CA GLN A 77 -11.46 -8.01 -3.45
C GLN A 77 -10.55 -8.91 -4.28
N THR A 78 -11.07 -10.01 -4.79
CA THR A 78 -10.33 -10.93 -5.66
C THR A 78 -9.90 -10.21 -6.94
N ILE A 79 -10.83 -9.54 -7.62
CA ILE A 79 -10.52 -8.76 -8.83
C ILE A 79 -9.48 -7.69 -8.53
N SER A 80 -9.67 -6.91 -7.46
CA SER A 80 -8.73 -5.85 -7.06
C SER A 80 -7.33 -6.42 -6.79
N SER A 81 -7.22 -7.58 -6.17
CA SER A 81 -5.92 -8.21 -5.85
C SER A 81 -5.18 -8.68 -7.10
N PHE A 82 -5.88 -9.25 -8.07
CA PHE A 82 -5.25 -9.73 -9.32
C PHE A 82 -4.84 -8.60 -10.26
N THR A 83 -5.54 -7.49 -10.23
CA THR A 83 -5.30 -6.35 -11.14
C THR A 83 -4.42 -5.27 -10.54
N SER A 84 -4.13 -5.33 -9.24
CA SER A 84 -3.25 -4.38 -8.56
C SER A 84 -1.79 -4.69 -8.84
N PHE A 85 -1.16 -3.91 -9.70
CA PHE A 85 0.29 -3.91 -9.83
C PHE A 85 0.88 -3.21 -8.61
N GLN A 86 1.81 -3.86 -7.91
CA GLN A 86 2.45 -3.26 -6.72
C GLN A 86 3.47 -2.18 -7.12
N THR A 87 3.00 -1.13 -7.79
CA THR A 87 3.80 -0.04 -8.37
C THR A 87 4.62 0.72 -7.33
N TRP A 88 4.19 0.72 -6.06
CA TRP A 88 4.96 1.29 -4.96
C TRP A 88 6.34 0.63 -4.77
N GLN A 89 6.47 -0.67 -5.09
CA GLN A 89 7.76 -1.38 -5.01
C GLN A 89 8.70 -0.93 -6.13
N ILE A 90 8.16 -0.70 -7.34
CA ILE A 90 8.91 -0.17 -8.48
C ILE A 90 9.44 1.22 -8.13
N LEU A 91 8.57 2.09 -7.59
CA LEU A 91 8.95 3.43 -7.15
C LEU A 91 10.01 3.41 -6.06
N ILE A 92 9.89 2.55 -5.04
CA ILE A 92 10.91 2.45 -4.00
C ILE A 92 12.24 1.96 -4.60
N ARG A 93 12.22 0.95 -5.45
CA ARG A 93 13.44 0.35 -6.00
C ARG A 93 14.23 1.29 -6.90
N TYR A 94 13.55 1.99 -7.78
CA TYR A 94 14.18 2.85 -8.79
C TYR A 94 14.09 4.34 -8.44
N GLY A 95 13.01 4.78 -7.81
CA GLY A 95 12.76 6.18 -7.51
C GLY A 95 13.67 6.73 -6.42
N THR A 96 14.08 5.94 -5.42
CA THR A 96 15.02 6.40 -4.37
C THR A 96 16.33 6.89 -4.96
N THR A 97 16.90 6.17 -5.93
CA THR A 97 18.13 6.59 -6.60
C THR A 97 17.93 7.90 -7.37
N LEU A 98 16.77 8.04 -8.04
CA LEU A 98 16.45 9.23 -8.82
C LEU A 98 16.25 10.47 -7.94
N VAL A 99 15.66 10.32 -6.76
CA VAL A 99 15.53 11.39 -5.77
C VAL A 99 16.91 11.83 -5.27
N HIS A 100 17.79 10.89 -4.94
CA HIS A 100 19.15 11.21 -4.46
C HIS A 100 20.04 11.86 -5.53
N THR A 101 19.82 11.55 -6.81
CA THR A 101 20.56 12.16 -7.94
C THR A 101 19.93 13.45 -8.47
N ASN A 102 18.86 13.96 -7.82
CA ASN A 102 18.07 15.12 -8.26
C ASN A 102 17.64 15.04 -9.75
N SER A 103 17.31 13.83 -10.21
CA SER A 103 16.90 13.58 -11.58
C SER A 103 15.36 13.66 -11.69
N ASP A 104 14.81 14.84 -11.51
CA ASP A 104 13.35 15.09 -11.45
C ASP A 104 12.61 14.63 -12.72
N GLU A 105 13.24 14.77 -13.89
CA GLU A 105 12.64 14.38 -15.17
C GLU A 105 12.45 12.85 -15.24
N LYS A 106 13.49 12.08 -14.89
CA LYS A 106 13.40 10.61 -14.87
C LYS A 106 12.46 10.10 -13.78
N LEU A 107 12.39 10.78 -12.64
CA LEU A 107 11.43 10.47 -11.59
C LEU A 107 9.99 10.70 -12.08
N ALA A 108 9.76 11.76 -12.85
CA ALA A 108 8.50 12.06 -13.47
C ALA A 108 8.07 10.97 -14.47
N GLU A 109 8.99 10.53 -15.35
CA GLU A 109 8.76 9.44 -16.30
C GLU A 109 8.41 8.12 -15.58
N LEU A 110 9.18 7.76 -14.56
CA LEU A 110 8.94 6.56 -13.75
C LEU A 110 7.56 6.62 -13.07
N THR A 111 7.20 7.77 -12.52
CA THR A 111 5.89 7.97 -11.88
C THR A 111 4.76 7.84 -12.89
N TRP A 112 4.93 8.42 -14.08
CA TRP A 112 3.96 8.32 -15.17
C TRP A 112 3.77 6.87 -15.64
N PHE A 113 4.86 6.13 -15.79
CA PHE A 113 4.82 4.70 -16.10
C PHE A 113 4.03 3.91 -15.04
N CYS A 114 4.28 4.16 -13.76
CA CYS A 114 3.54 3.53 -12.66
C CYS A 114 2.04 3.88 -12.70
N LEU A 115 1.70 5.14 -13.00
CA LEU A 115 0.30 5.56 -13.14
C LEU A 115 -0.41 4.88 -14.32
N ILE A 116 0.26 4.76 -15.48
CA ILE A 116 -0.28 4.03 -16.62
C ILE A 116 -0.53 2.57 -16.24
N LEU A 117 0.39 1.95 -15.53
CA LEU A 117 0.26 0.57 -15.09
C LEU A 117 -0.95 0.40 -14.12
N ASP A 118 -1.13 1.34 -13.18
CA ASP A 118 -2.29 1.35 -12.29
C ASP A 118 -3.61 1.56 -13.07
N ILE A 119 -3.62 2.42 -14.09
CA ILE A 119 -4.80 2.63 -14.97
C ILE A 119 -5.11 1.38 -15.80
N VAL A 120 -4.11 0.75 -16.40
CA VAL A 120 -4.28 -0.50 -17.15
C VAL A 120 -4.84 -1.60 -16.23
N GLY A 121 -4.31 -1.72 -15.02
CA GLY A 121 -4.86 -2.63 -14.01
C GLY A 121 -6.32 -2.34 -13.69
N ALA A 122 -6.67 -1.07 -13.51
CA ALA A 122 -8.04 -0.64 -13.24
C ALA A 122 -9.00 -0.96 -14.38
N LEU A 123 -8.58 -0.76 -15.64
CA LEU A 123 -9.36 -1.11 -16.82
C LEU A 123 -9.58 -2.63 -16.93
N LEU A 124 -8.55 -3.42 -16.71
CA LEU A 124 -8.65 -4.89 -16.68
C LEU A 124 -9.61 -5.35 -15.58
N ALA A 125 -9.48 -4.78 -14.37
CA ALA A 125 -10.38 -5.05 -13.27
C ALA A 125 -11.84 -4.73 -13.62
N PHE A 126 -12.08 -3.60 -14.27
CA PHE A 126 -13.42 -3.19 -14.69
C PHE A 126 -14.03 -4.19 -15.68
N VAL A 127 -13.27 -4.62 -16.71
CA VAL A 127 -13.73 -5.64 -17.67
C VAL A 127 -14.08 -6.95 -16.95
N VAL A 128 -13.21 -7.43 -16.07
CA VAL A 128 -13.46 -8.66 -15.30
C VAL A 128 -14.66 -8.50 -14.36
N ALA A 129 -14.83 -7.31 -13.77
CA ALA A 129 -16.00 -7.01 -12.92
C ALA A 129 -17.32 -7.08 -13.68
N VAL A 130 -17.37 -6.52 -14.90
CA VAL A 130 -18.58 -6.58 -15.74
C VAL A 130 -18.93 -8.02 -16.11
N VAL A 131 -17.96 -8.77 -16.61
CA VAL A 131 -18.17 -10.18 -17.01
C VAL A 131 -18.57 -11.04 -15.80
N GLY A 132 -17.89 -10.85 -14.68
CA GLY A 132 -18.15 -11.61 -13.46
C GLY A 132 -19.49 -11.25 -12.80
N ALA A 133 -19.87 -9.97 -12.77
CA ALA A 133 -21.17 -9.53 -12.26
C ALA A 133 -22.31 -10.12 -13.09
N TRP A 134 -22.16 -10.14 -14.42
CA TRP A 134 -23.13 -10.78 -15.31
C TRP A 134 -23.26 -12.28 -15.04
N ALA A 135 -22.13 -12.98 -14.83
CA ALA A 135 -22.15 -14.39 -14.44
C ALA A 135 -22.82 -14.62 -13.06
N LEU A 136 -22.65 -13.70 -12.11
CA LEU A 136 -23.31 -13.77 -10.80
C LEU A 136 -24.85 -13.59 -10.92
N THR A 137 -25.33 -12.69 -11.77
CA THR A 137 -26.77 -12.51 -12.00
C THR A 137 -27.42 -13.78 -12.56
N LEU A 138 -26.79 -14.43 -13.53
CA LEU A 138 -27.27 -15.67 -14.11
C LEU A 138 -27.34 -16.82 -13.08
N ASN A 139 -26.38 -16.90 -12.16
CA ASN A 139 -26.32 -17.99 -11.18
C ASN A 139 -27.12 -17.74 -9.90
N GLN A 140 -27.24 -16.50 -9.47
CA GLN A 140 -27.88 -16.13 -8.21
C GLN A 140 -29.32 -15.61 -8.38
N GLY A 141 -29.78 -15.44 -9.62
CA GLY A 141 -31.08 -14.86 -9.91
C GLY A 141 -31.23 -13.40 -9.50
N TRP A 142 -30.10 -12.66 -9.49
CA TRP A 142 -30.12 -11.24 -9.18
C TRP A 142 -30.72 -10.44 -10.31
N ASP A 143 -31.32 -9.30 -9.98
CA ASP A 143 -31.85 -8.39 -10.97
C ASP A 143 -30.73 -7.47 -11.53
N ASP A 144 -31.04 -6.74 -12.62
CA ASP A 144 -30.09 -5.87 -13.29
C ASP A 144 -29.59 -4.74 -12.37
N SER A 145 -30.41 -4.32 -11.41
CA SER A 145 -30.00 -3.26 -10.47
C SER A 145 -28.92 -3.73 -9.50
N GLU A 146 -29.00 -4.98 -9.05
CA GLU A 146 -27.97 -5.60 -8.21
C GLU A 146 -26.68 -5.81 -8.99
N ALA A 147 -26.75 -6.23 -10.26
CA ALA A 147 -25.58 -6.34 -11.13
C ALA A 147 -24.85 -5.01 -11.30
N ILE A 148 -25.60 -3.94 -11.61
CA ILE A 148 -25.03 -2.60 -11.76
C ILE A 148 -24.36 -2.13 -10.46
N ALA A 149 -24.98 -2.41 -9.31
CA ALA A 149 -24.43 -2.03 -8.01
C ALA A 149 -23.12 -2.80 -7.70
N VAL A 150 -23.03 -4.09 -8.06
CA VAL A 150 -21.79 -4.90 -7.91
C VAL A 150 -20.68 -4.37 -8.81
N ILE A 151 -21.00 -4.05 -10.07
CA ILE A 151 -20.02 -3.45 -11.00
C ILE A 151 -19.53 -2.11 -10.45
N GLY A 152 -20.45 -1.24 -10.01
CA GLY A 152 -20.13 0.08 -9.44
C GLY A 152 -19.26 -0.04 -8.19
N PHE A 153 -19.61 -0.94 -7.27
CA PHE A 153 -18.82 -1.21 -6.06
C PHE A 153 -17.40 -1.68 -6.42
N THR A 154 -17.28 -2.64 -7.34
CA THR A 154 -15.98 -3.18 -7.75
C THR A 154 -15.13 -2.12 -8.46
N ALA A 155 -15.71 -1.33 -9.37
CA ALA A 155 -15.03 -0.25 -10.06
C ALA A 155 -14.49 0.80 -9.07
N LEU A 156 -15.31 1.23 -8.12
CA LEU A 156 -14.90 2.19 -7.11
C LEU A 156 -13.84 1.63 -6.16
N LEU A 157 -13.92 0.34 -5.82
CA LEU A 157 -12.90 -0.33 -5.01
C LEU A 157 -11.54 -0.36 -5.74
N VAL A 158 -11.54 -0.65 -7.03
CA VAL A 158 -10.32 -0.65 -7.85
C VAL A 158 -9.74 0.76 -7.98
N LEU A 159 -10.60 1.77 -8.17
CA LEU A 159 -10.18 3.17 -8.19
C LEU A 159 -9.63 3.66 -6.84
N SER A 160 -9.93 2.98 -5.74
CA SER A 160 -9.34 3.26 -4.43
C SER A 160 -7.91 2.74 -4.28
N ALA A 161 -7.33 2.13 -5.31
CA ALA A 161 -5.94 1.71 -5.31
C ALA A 161 -5.00 2.91 -5.10
N ARG A 162 -4.11 2.78 -4.11
CA ARG A 162 -3.20 3.86 -3.68
C ARG A 162 -1.73 3.46 -3.77
N SER A 163 -1.41 2.56 -4.71
CA SER A 163 -0.06 2.02 -4.85
C SER A 163 0.95 3.11 -5.22
N THR A 164 0.76 3.77 -6.34
CA THR A 164 1.65 4.85 -6.82
C THR A 164 1.79 6.01 -5.81
N PRO A 165 0.72 6.63 -5.26
CA PRO A 165 0.90 7.73 -4.31
C PRO A 165 1.58 7.30 -3.00
N THR A 166 1.37 6.06 -2.54
CA THR A 166 2.10 5.51 -1.39
C THR A 166 3.60 5.41 -1.66
N GLY A 167 3.98 4.92 -2.85
CA GLY A 167 5.37 4.86 -3.27
C GLY A 167 6.03 6.24 -3.32
N LEU A 168 5.34 7.23 -3.91
CA LEU A 168 5.82 8.62 -3.98
C LEU A 168 6.07 9.24 -2.61
N LEU A 169 5.19 9.04 -1.64
CA LEU A 169 5.40 9.55 -0.29
C LEU A 169 6.59 8.87 0.39
N ARG A 170 6.76 7.57 0.21
CA ARG A 170 7.84 6.80 0.83
C ARG A 170 9.22 7.17 0.30
N ILE A 171 9.39 7.37 -1.01
CA ILE A 171 10.67 7.78 -1.60
C ILE A 171 11.08 9.22 -1.22
N ASN A 172 10.12 10.03 -0.76
CA ASN A 172 10.36 11.38 -0.24
C ASN A 172 10.42 11.43 1.29
N ASP A 173 10.75 10.32 1.95
CA ASP A 173 10.88 10.17 3.42
C ASP A 173 9.63 10.54 4.24
N ARG A 174 8.44 10.52 3.60
CA ARG A 174 7.16 10.82 4.25
C ARG A 174 6.43 9.55 4.68
N PHE A 175 7.11 8.71 5.43
CA PHE A 175 6.57 7.42 5.90
C PHE A 175 5.34 7.60 6.80
N GLY A 176 5.29 8.66 7.60
CA GLY A 176 4.13 8.96 8.44
C GLY A 176 2.88 9.22 7.62
N ASP A 177 2.96 10.11 6.62
CA ASP A 177 1.84 10.42 5.72
C ASP A 177 1.38 9.18 4.93
N ALA A 178 2.31 8.28 4.57
CA ALA A 178 2.03 7.04 3.88
C ALA A 178 1.38 5.96 4.78
N ALA A 179 1.55 6.04 6.10
CA ALA A 179 1.00 5.09 7.06
C ALA A 179 -0.39 5.48 7.60
N ILE A 180 -0.77 6.75 7.53
CA ILE A 180 -2.08 7.25 8.00
C ILE A 180 -3.26 6.48 7.39
N PRO A 181 -3.30 6.19 6.07
CA PRO A 181 -4.36 5.40 5.47
C PRO A 181 -4.61 4.06 6.15
N ASP A 182 -3.54 3.37 6.54
CA ASP A 182 -3.63 2.04 7.16
C ASP A 182 -4.29 2.09 8.56
N MET A 183 -4.25 3.24 9.23
CA MET A 183 -4.94 3.49 10.49
C MET A 183 -6.38 3.98 10.29
N LEU A 184 -6.63 4.78 9.26
CA LEU A 184 -7.96 5.34 8.99
C LEU A 184 -8.97 4.27 8.56
N VAL A 185 -8.55 3.30 7.76
CA VAL A 185 -9.42 2.23 7.24
C VAL A 185 -10.17 1.51 8.37
N PRO A 186 -9.51 0.90 9.39
CA PRO A 186 -10.22 0.17 10.43
C PRO A 186 -11.08 1.08 11.32
N ILE A 187 -10.69 2.33 11.51
CA ILE A 187 -11.46 3.30 12.29
C ILE A 187 -12.77 3.63 11.57
N ILE A 188 -12.71 3.97 10.28
CA ILE A 188 -13.90 4.29 9.48
C ILE A 188 -14.85 3.09 9.42
N ARG A 189 -14.32 1.88 9.25
CA ARG A 189 -15.12 0.65 9.26
C ARG A 189 -15.82 0.44 10.58
N LEU A 190 -15.13 0.59 11.69
CA LEU A 190 -15.71 0.39 13.02
C LEU A 190 -16.81 1.42 13.30
N VAL A 191 -16.55 2.70 13.04
CA VAL A 191 -17.52 3.78 13.23
C VAL A 191 -18.73 3.59 12.31
N GLY A 192 -18.49 3.34 11.02
CA GLY A 192 -19.56 3.12 10.04
C GLY A 192 -20.42 1.91 10.37
N THR A 193 -19.79 0.79 10.78
CA THR A 193 -20.52 -0.39 11.26
C THR A 193 -21.38 -0.07 12.48
N GLY A 194 -20.84 0.66 13.46
CA GLY A 194 -21.59 1.09 14.64
C GLY A 194 -22.83 1.92 14.29
N ILE A 195 -22.71 2.83 13.33
CA ILE A 195 -23.85 3.63 12.83
C ILE A 195 -24.90 2.74 12.17
N LEU A 196 -24.48 1.80 11.30
CA LEU A 196 -25.41 0.93 10.57
C LEU A 196 -26.19 -0.01 11.49
N VAL A 197 -25.56 -0.53 12.52
CA VAL A 197 -26.22 -1.41 13.50
C VAL A 197 -27.41 -0.70 14.17
N VAL A 198 -27.26 0.60 14.43
CA VAL A 198 -28.31 1.39 15.13
C VAL A 198 -29.38 1.89 14.15
N THR A 199 -29.05 2.11 12.88
CA THR A 199 -29.97 2.71 11.89
C THR A 199 -30.71 1.64 11.07
N ALA A 200 -30.00 0.96 10.17
CA ALA A 200 -30.56 -0.05 9.28
C ALA A 200 -29.45 -0.99 8.80
N PRO A 201 -29.26 -2.16 9.40
CA PRO A 201 -28.25 -3.12 8.97
C PRO A 201 -28.66 -3.80 7.66
N THR A 202 -28.03 -3.40 6.55
CA THR A 202 -28.24 -4.01 5.23
C THR A 202 -26.89 -4.35 4.59
N ALA A 203 -26.82 -5.39 3.74
CA ALA A 203 -25.60 -5.76 3.03
C ALA A 203 -25.03 -4.58 2.24
N TRP A 204 -25.88 -3.82 1.56
CA TRP A 204 -25.46 -2.63 0.80
C TRP A 204 -24.91 -1.52 1.69
N GLY A 205 -25.48 -1.30 2.87
CA GLY A 205 -24.95 -0.36 3.85
C GLY A 205 -23.52 -0.72 4.27
N PHE A 206 -23.27 -1.99 4.57
CA PHE A 206 -21.94 -2.47 4.93
C PHE A 206 -20.94 -2.37 3.76
N LEU A 207 -21.37 -2.64 2.52
CA LEU A 207 -20.54 -2.43 1.34
C LEU A 207 -20.23 -0.94 1.14
N ALA A 208 -21.18 -0.05 1.37
CA ALA A 208 -20.96 1.40 1.31
C ALA A 208 -19.96 1.88 2.37
N VAL A 209 -20.08 1.40 3.62
CA VAL A 209 -19.09 1.68 4.68
C VAL A 209 -17.70 1.20 4.29
N TRP A 210 -17.62 0.00 3.69
CA TRP A 210 -16.36 -0.52 3.20
C TRP A 210 -15.75 0.37 2.12
N LEU A 211 -16.56 0.75 1.14
CA LEU A 211 -16.13 1.63 0.06
C LEU A 211 -15.62 2.99 0.57
N VAL A 212 -16.37 3.60 1.49
CA VAL A 212 -15.97 4.86 2.14
C VAL A 212 -14.65 4.70 2.88
N SER A 213 -14.45 3.55 3.56
CA SER A 213 -13.21 3.25 4.28
C SER A 213 -11.99 3.14 3.38
N GLU A 214 -12.15 2.81 2.11
CA GLU A 214 -11.05 2.78 1.12
C GLU A 214 -10.91 4.11 0.37
N MET A 215 -12.02 4.77 0.04
CA MET A 215 -12.02 6.03 -0.71
C MET A 215 -11.44 7.20 0.10
N VAL A 216 -11.86 7.36 1.36
CA VAL A 216 -11.41 8.48 2.19
C VAL A 216 -9.88 8.50 2.37
N PRO A 217 -9.23 7.40 2.76
CA PRO A 217 -7.77 7.36 2.83
C PRO A 217 -7.07 7.53 1.47
N THR A 218 -7.69 7.07 0.40
CA THR A 218 -7.15 7.25 -0.96
C THR A 218 -7.16 8.72 -1.37
N ILE A 219 -8.27 9.42 -1.14
CA ILE A 219 -8.36 10.86 -1.37
C ILE A 219 -7.34 11.60 -0.50
N PHE A 220 -7.23 11.23 0.78
CA PHE A 220 -6.27 11.82 1.70
C PHE A 220 -4.83 11.70 1.19
N ILE A 221 -4.42 10.51 0.74
CA ILE A 221 -3.04 10.29 0.27
C ILE A 221 -2.75 11.07 -1.02
N TRP A 222 -3.71 11.13 -1.96
CA TRP A 222 -3.58 11.92 -3.18
C TRP A 222 -3.49 13.42 -2.89
N VAL A 223 -4.34 13.94 -1.99
CA VAL A 223 -4.28 15.34 -1.56
C VAL A 223 -2.90 15.67 -0.95
N ASN A 224 -2.34 14.77 -0.13
CA ASN A 224 -1.00 14.96 0.42
C ASN A 224 0.09 14.96 -0.67
N VAL A 225 0.02 14.05 -1.64
CA VAL A 225 0.94 14.02 -2.77
C VAL A 225 0.89 15.34 -3.55
N PHE A 226 -0.29 15.80 -3.93
CA PHE A 226 -0.44 17.05 -4.69
C PHE A 226 0.00 18.29 -3.91
N ARG A 227 -0.34 18.37 -2.61
CA ARG A 227 -0.02 19.54 -1.79
C ARG A 227 1.46 19.61 -1.40
N ARG A 228 2.07 18.48 -1.09
CA ARG A 228 3.38 18.45 -0.44
C ARG A 228 4.53 18.14 -1.39
N LEU A 229 4.32 17.35 -2.42
CA LEU A 229 5.38 17.00 -3.36
C LEU A 229 5.50 18.02 -4.51
N LYS A 230 4.61 19.05 -4.57
CA LYS A 230 4.58 20.01 -5.69
C LYS A 230 4.85 19.29 -7.01
N LEU A 231 4.17 18.13 -7.18
CA LEU A 231 4.32 17.36 -8.41
C LEU A 231 4.19 18.37 -9.54
N PRO A 232 5.26 18.63 -10.28
CA PRO A 232 5.19 19.63 -11.33
C PRO A 232 4.10 19.17 -12.27
N LEU A 233 3.19 20.07 -12.62
CA LEU A 233 2.25 19.92 -13.74
C LEU A 233 3.01 19.57 -15.05
N ARG A 234 4.33 19.60 -15.04
CA ARG A 234 5.23 19.04 -16.06
C ARG A 234 5.10 17.55 -16.29
N LEU A 235 4.56 16.76 -15.33
CA LEU A 235 4.18 15.36 -15.58
C LEU A 235 3.15 15.23 -16.71
N LEU A 236 2.35 16.25 -16.95
CA LEU A 236 1.40 16.31 -18.06
C LEU A 236 2.05 16.66 -19.41
N ARG A 237 3.35 16.96 -19.42
CA ARG A 237 4.09 17.36 -20.60
C ARG A 237 5.26 16.41 -20.89
N VAL A 238 5.09 15.13 -20.60
CA VAL A 238 5.99 14.11 -21.15
C VAL A 238 5.56 13.90 -22.60
N ASP A 239 6.27 14.58 -23.50
CA ASP A 239 6.34 14.17 -24.90
C ASP A 239 6.63 12.67 -24.92
N ALA A 240 5.87 11.93 -25.72
CA ALA A 240 6.00 10.48 -25.92
C ALA A 240 7.34 10.16 -26.61
N ARG A 241 8.46 10.47 -25.99
CA ARG A 241 9.79 10.06 -26.40
C ARG A 241 10.06 8.67 -25.84
N SER A 242 10.37 7.80 -26.76
CA SER A 242 10.48 6.34 -26.69
C SER A 242 11.21 5.78 -25.46
N PRO A 243 10.82 4.55 -25.01
CA PRO A 243 11.42 3.82 -23.90
C PRO A 243 12.84 3.29 -24.15
N GLN A 244 13.56 3.78 -25.14
CA GLN A 244 14.82 3.15 -25.61
C GLN A 244 16.05 3.45 -24.73
N ASP A 245 15.98 4.36 -23.76
CA ASP A 245 17.16 4.79 -22.98
C ASP A 245 17.32 4.08 -21.61
N PHE A 246 16.47 3.09 -21.28
CA PHE A 246 16.62 2.33 -20.03
C PHE A 246 17.71 1.23 -20.08
N GLY A 247 18.39 1.06 -21.22
CA GLY A 247 19.37 0.00 -21.46
C GLY A 247 20.83 0.32 -21.07
N ASP A 248 21.22 1.57 -20.97
CA ASP A 248 22.61 1.95 -20.68
C ASP A 248 22.79 2.26 -19.19
N GLY A 249 23.03 1.19 -18.40
CA GLY A 249 23.54 1.32 -17.05
C GLY A 249 24.94 2.00 -17.04
N PRO A 250 25.29 2.77 -15.98
CA PRO A 250 26.60 3.37 -15.85
C PRO A 250 27.66 2.32 -15.53
N GLY A 251 28.18 1.69 -16.57
CA GLY A 251 29.16 0.64 -16.40
C GLY A 251 30.02 0.40 -17.63
N LYS A 252 30.61 1.45 -18.21
CA LYS A 252 31.82 1.34 -19.06
C LYS A 252 32.49 2.72 -19.17
N ARG A 253 33.33 3.05 -18.15
CA ARG A 253 34.60 3.78 -18.34
C ARG A 253 35.51 3.43 -17.20
#